data_d0694205cabb386dea453ae624b222e3
#
_entry.id   d0694205cabb386dea453ae624b222e3
#
_cell.length_a   1.000
_cell.length_b   1.000
_cell.length_c   1.000
_cell.angle_alpha   90.00
_cell.angle_beta   90.00
_cell.angle_gamma   90.00
#
_symmetry.space_group_name_H-M   'P 1'
#
loop_
_entity.id
_entity.type
_entity.pdbx_description
1 polymer ?
#
loop_
_entity_poly.entity_id
_entity_poly.type
_entity_poly.pdbx_seq_one_letter_code
_entity_poly.pdbx_strand_id
1 'polypeptide(L)'
;MSNIIKNKNEINCPPYKCKVCGMGDIKNSYDICPYCGWEADDIQNEKPDYMGGANEMSLNQYKKFWGENKEDILANLKNNRFYAIEKSQEYFDKFFK
;
A
#
# COMPACT_ATOMS: atom_id res chain seq x y z
N MET A 1 -18.02 18.79 18.54
CA MET A 1 -18.57 18.57 17.99
C MET A 1 -18.46 17.68 16.89
N SER A 2 -18.77 17.90 15.84
CA SER A 2 -18.78 17.04 14.71
C SER A 2 -17.43 16.43 14.43
N ASN A 3 -16.43 16.91 15.08
CA ASN A 3 -15.10 16.39 14.87
C ASN A 3 -14.96 14.92 15.16
N ILE A 4 -15.65 14.43 16.17
CA ILE A 4 -15.53 13.03 16.53
C ILE A 4 -16.07 12.15 15.42
N ILE A 5 -17.19 12.53 14.84
CA ILE A 5 -17.78 11.75 13.79
C ILE A 5 -16.94 11.79 12.54
N LYS A 6 -16.39 12.97 12.23
CA LYS A 6 -15.57 13.12 11.07
C LYS A 6 -14.31 12.27 11.19
N ASN A 7 -13.70 12.24 12.38
CA ASN A 7 -12.50 11.47 12.57
C ASN A 7 -12.74 9.99 12.32
N LYS A 8 -13.90 9.51 12.71
CA LYS A 8 -14.23 8.13 12.50
C LYS A 8 -14.30 7.81 11.03
N ASN A 9 -14.84 8.71 10.24
CA ASN A 9 -14.93 8.49 8.81
C ASN A 9 -13.61 8.74 8.11
N GLU A 10 -12.78 9.58 8.71
CA GLU A 10 -11.54 9.97 8.08
C GLU A 10 -10.43 8.92 8.19
N ILE A 11 -10.65 7.86 8.95
CA ILE A 11 -9.65 6.83 9.08
C ILE A 11 -9.25 6.28 7.72
N ASN A 12 -10.22 6.14 6.82
CA ASN A 12 -9.97 5.58 5.50
C ASN A 12 -10.17 6.59 4.38
N CYS A 13 -10.22 7.89 4.72
CA CYS A 13 -10.40 8.95 3.74
C CYS A 13 -9.11 9.73 3.56
N PRO A 14 -8.64 9.93 2.34
CA PRO A 14 -7.43 10.72 2.12
C PRO A 14 -7.65 12.18 2.54
N PRO A 15 -6.57 12.88 2.90
CA PRO A 15 -5.20 12.43 2.78
C PRO A 15 -4.73 11.65 4.01
N TYR A 16 -3.84 10.70 3.79
CA TYR A 16 -3.23 9.97 4.90
C TYR A 16 -1.90 9.38 4.40
N LYS A 17 -1.08 8.87 5.34
CA LYS A 17 0.14 8.19 4.97
C LYS A 17 -0.18 6.78 4.51
N CYS A 18 0.62 6.26 3.58
CA CYS A 18 0.41 4.93 3.03
C CYS A 18 0.24 3.89 4.13
N LYS A 19 -0.77 3.06 4.01
CA LYS A 19 -1.10 2.05 5.02
C LYS A 19 -0.07 0.92 5.08
N VAL A 20 0.72 0.75 4.04
CA VAL A 20 1.74 -0.30 4.01
C VAL A 20 3.05 0.21 4.61
N CYS A 21 3.64 1.23 4.03
CA CYS A 21 4.98 1.66 4.42
C CYS A 21 5.00 2.88 5.33
N GLY A 22 3.91 3.63 5.39
CA GLY A 22 3.85 4.83 6.21
C GLY A 22 4.67 6.00 5.70
N MET A 23 5.27 5.88 4.52
CA MET A 23 6.16 6.92 4.01
C MET A 23 5.50 7.82 2.97
N GLY A 24 4.69 7.24 2.10
CA GLY A 24 4.09 8.02 1.02
C GLY A 24 2.84 8.74 1.44
N ASP A 25 2.57 9.87 0.82
CA ASP A 25 1.34 10.63 1.06
C ASP A 25 0.28 10.16 0.06
N ILE A 26 -0.86 9.73 0.58
CA ILE A 26 -2.00 9.32 -0.24
C ILE A 26 -2.98 10.48 -0.24
N LYS A 27 -3.16 11.09 -1.37
CA LYS A 27 -4.02 12.27 -1.49
C LYS A 27 -5.40 11.94 -2.00
N ASN A 28 -5.52 10.84 -2.74
CA ASN A 28 -6.80 10.40 -3.28
C ASN A 28 -6.89 8.88 -3.18
N SER A 29 -8.12 8.37 -3.14
CA SER A 29 -8.32 6.92 -3.17
C SER A 29 -7.68 6.37 -4.45
N TYR A 30 -7.08 5.21 -4.31
CA TYR A 30 -6.39 4.51 -5.40
C TYR A 30 -5.11 5.17 -5.88
N ASP A 31 -4.60 6.18 -5.16
CA ASP A 31 -3.26 6.67 -5.42
C ASP A 31 -2.27 5.54 -5.17
N ILE A 32 -1.22 5.51 -5.96
CA ILE A 32 -0.17 4.50 -5.80
C ILE A 32 0.97 5.13 -5.00
N CYS A 33 1.35 4.47 -3.92
CA CYS A 33 2.44 4.97 -3.08
C CYS A 33 3.75 4.95 -3.86
N PRO A 34 4.44 6.09 -3.94
CA PRO A 34 5.69 6.14 -4.71
C PRO A 34 6.84 5.34 -4.10
N TYR A 35 6.69 4.92 -2.85
CA TYR A 35 7.76 4.15 -2.19
C TYR A 35 7.53 2.65 -2.27
N CYS A 36 6.36 2.16 -1.87
CA CYS A 36 6.13 0.72 -1.80
C CYS A 36 5.28 0.18 -2.94
N GLY A 37 4.62 1.05 -3.70
CA GLY A 37 3.79 0.60 -4.82
C GLY A 37 2.39 0.16 -4.46
N TRP A 38 2.00 0.26 -3.19
CA TRP A 38 0.64 -0.09 -2.78
C TRP A 38 -0.36 0.87 -3.40
N GLU A 39 -1.38 0.33 -4.03
CA GLU A 39 -2.48 1.14 -4.54
C GLU A 39 -3.52 1.27 -3.42
N ALA A 40 -3.87 2.49 -3.07
CA ALA A 40 -4.69 2.77 -1.88
C ALA A 40 -6.15 2.42 -2.12
N ASP A 41 -6.43 1.15 -2.14
CA ASP A 41 -7.78 0.60 -2.28
C ASP A 41 -8.48 0.71 -0.93
N ASP A 42 -9.57 1.45 -0.87
CA ASP A 42 -10.27 1.71 0.38
C ASP A 42 -10.70 0.42 1.08
N ILE A 43 -11.17 -0.55 0.31
CA ILE A 43 -11.65 -1.80 0.89
C ILE A 43 -10.49 -2.60 1.44
N GLN A 44 -9.38 -2.67 0.69
CA GLN A 44 -8.22 -3.41 1.15
C GLN A 44 -7.56 -2.75 2.35
N ASN A 45 -7.57 -1.41 2.40
CA ASN A 45 -7.04 -0.70 3.55
C ASN A 45 -7.88 -0.99 4.80
N GLU A 46 -9.17 -1.17 4.64
CA GLU A 46 -10.08 -1.41 5.76
C GLU A 46 -10.12 -2.89 6.14
N LYS A 47 -9.96 -3.78 5.17
CA LYS A 47 -10.02 -5.22 5.40
C LYS A 47 -8.66 -5.83 5.08
N PRO A 48 -7.77 -5.90 6.08
CA PRO A 48 -6.35 -6.23 5.84
C PRO A 48 -6.09 -7.58 5.22
N ASP A 49 -7.03 -8.50 5.29
CA ASP A 49 -6.83 -9.83 4.71
C ASP A 49 -7.54 -10.02 3.38
N TYR A 50 -8.15 -8.95 2.85
CA TYR A 50 -8.88 -9.04 1.59
C TYR A 50 -7.91 -8.99 0.40
N MET A 51 -7.93 -10.06 -0.41
CA MET A 51 -7.10 -10.18 -1.60
C MET A 51 -7.91 -9.84 -2.83
N GLY A 52 -7.22 -9.51 -3.91
CA GLY A 52 -7.86 -9.40 -5.21
C GLY A 52 -8.65 -8.13 -5.46
N GLY A 53 -8.29 -7.07 -4.75
CA GLY A 53 -8.82 -5.75 -5.05
C GLY A 53 -7.92 -5.06 -6.07
N ALA A 54 -7.65 -3.78 -5.88
CA ALA A 54 -6.71 -3.06 -6.75
C ALA A 54 -5.33 -3.69 -6.69
N ASN A 55 -4.98 -4.28 -5.53
CA ASN A 55 -3.74 -5.03 -5.38
C ASN A 55 -4.08 -6.52 -5.30
N GLU A 56 -3.25 -7.37 -5.88
CA GLU A 56 -3.48 -8.80 -5.79
C GLU A 56 -3.29 -9.31 -4.37
N MET A 57 -2.28 -8.78 -3.67
CA MET A 57 -2.04 -9.12 -2.28
C MET A 57 -2.95 -8.32 -1.35
N SER A 58 -3.28 -8.91 -0.21
CA SER A 58 -3.97 -8.18 0.84
C SER A 58 -3.02 -7.18 1.48
N LEU A 59 -3.55 -6.27 2.27
CA LEU A 59 -2.73 -5.29 2.98
C LEU A 59 -1.68 -5.98 3.84
N ASN A 60 -2.08 -7.02 4.59
CA ASN A 60 -1.15 -7.73 5.46
C ASN A 60 -0.06 -8.44 4.67
N GLN A 61 -0.42 -9.05 3.55
CA GLN A 61 0.57 -9.70 2.70
C GLN A 61 1.54 -8.69 2.12
N TYR A 62 1.04 -7.54 1.71
CA TYR A 62 1.88 -6.50 1.14
C TYR A 62 2.82 -5.91 2.18
N LYS A 63 2.35 -5.78 3.43
CA LYS A 63 3.21 -5.31 4.52
C LYS A 63 4.36 -6.27 4.74
N LYS A 64 4.11 -7.57 4.65
CA LYS A 64 5.16 -8.56 4.80
C LYS A 64 6.16 -8.45 3.65
N PHE A 65 5.67 -8.32 2.43
CA PHE A 65 6.51 -8.10 1.27
C PHE A 65 7.40 -6.87 1.47
N TRP A 66 6.80 -5.77 1.90
CA TRP A 66 7.55 -4.53 2.11
C TRP A 66 8.63 -4.71 3.17
N GLY A 67 8.29 -5.32 4.29
CA GLY A 67 9.25 -5.53 5.37
C GLY A 67 10.44 -6.36 4.94
N GLU A 68 10.23 -7.32 4.05
CA GLU A 68 11.30 -8.21 3.60
C GLU A 68 12.15 -7.60 2.49
N ASN A 69 11.61 -6.61 1.77
CA ASN A 69 12.27 -6.09 0.58
C ASN A 69 12.56 -4.59 0.63
N LYS A 70 12.28 -3.95 1.76
CA LYS A 70 12.32 -2.51 1.88
C LYS A 70 13.66 -1.90 1.47
N GLU A 71 14.75 -2.45 1.96
CA GLU A 71 16.06 -1.87 1.67
C GLU A 71 16.38 -1.97 0.19
N ASP A 72 16.08 -3.11 -0.40
CA ASP A 72 16.32 -3.31 -1.82
C ASP A 72 15.48 -2.35 -2.65
N ILE A 73 14.22 -2.20 -2.30
CA ILE A 73 13.32 -1.33 -3.02
C ILE A 73 13.79 0.11 -2.95
N LEU A 74 14.09 0.59 -1.74
CA LEU A 74 14.52 1.97 -1.57
C LEU A 74 15.81 2.27 -2.31
N ALA A 75 16.70 1.29 -2.39
CA ALA A 75 17.97 1.48 -3.10
C ALA A 75 17.78 1.60 -4.61
N ASN A 76 16.71 1.03 -5.16
CA ASN A 76 16.51 1.00 -6.60
C ASN A 76 15.46 1.95 -7.14
N LEU A 77 14.69 2.59 -6.27
CA LEU A 77 13.60 3.46 -6.73
C LEU A 77 14.07 4.64 -7.55
N LYS A 78 15.22 5.20 -7.23
CA LYS A 78 15.69 6.38 -7.95
C LYS A 78 16.03 6.07 -9.40
N ASN A 79 16.35 4.80 -9.70
CA ASN A 79 16.66 4.40 -11.06
C ASN A 79 15.46 3.81 -11.78
N ASN A 80 14.47 3.34 -11.04
CA ASN A 80 13.27 2.74 -11.61
C ASN A 80 12.11 2.97 -10.65
N ARG A 81 11.30 3.97 -10.94
CA ARG A 81 10.20 4.33 -10.05
C ARG A 81 9.12 3.26 -9.95
N PHE A 82 9.14 2.28 -10.85
CA PHE A 82 8.18 1.17 -10.82
C PHE A 82 8.76 -0.08 -10.16
N TYR A 83 9.95 0.04 -9.58
CA TYR A 83 10.65 -1.11 -9.03
C TYR A 83 9.84 -1.83 -7.96
N ALA A 84 9.20 -1.08 -7.07
CA ALA A 84 8.41 -1.69 -6.01
C ALA A 84 7.23 -2.48 -6.57
N ILE A 85 6.58 -1.93 -7.59
CA ILE A 85 5.44 -2.60 -8.21
C ILE A 85 5.89 -3.89 -8.87
N GLU A 86 7.00 -3.85 -9.58
CA GLU A 86 7.54 -5.03 -10.26
C GLU A 86 7.94 -6.11 -9.27
N LYS A 87 8.58 -5.70 -8.17
CA LYS A 87 8.99 -6.65 -7.15
C LYS A 87 7.79 -7.25 -6.43
N SER A 88 6.74 -6.47 -6.22
CA SER A 88 5.53 -6.98 -5.57
C SER A 88 4.87 -8.04 -6.44
N GLN A 89 4.88 -7.85 -7.76
CA GLN A 89 4.31 -8.84 -8.66
C GLN A 89 5.09 -10.14 -8.63
N GLU A 90 6.43 -10.04 -8.63
CA GLU A 90 7.28 -11.22 -8.53
C GLU A 90 7.02 -11.97 -7.23
N TYR A 91 6.88 -11.21 -6.14
CA TYR A 91 6.65 -11.79 -4.82
C TYR A 91 5.31 -12.53 -4.81
N PHE A 92 4.27 -11.90 -5.35
CA PHE A 92 2.96 -12.51 -5.41
C PHE A 92 3.00 -13.80 -6.22
N ASP A 93 3.64 -13.77 -7.39
CA ASP A 93 3.72 -14.94 -8.26
C ASP A 93 4.47 -16.08 -7.59
N LYS A 94 5.47 -15.75 -6.78
CA LYS A 94 6.29 -16.76 -6.14
C LYS A 94 5.61 -17.40 -4.94
N PHE A 95 4.90 -16.61 -4.15
CA PHE A 95 4.38 -17.10 -2.87
C PHE A 95 2.86 -17.31 -2.81
N PHE A 96 2.11 -16.71 -3.69
CA PHE A 96 0.64 -16.76 -3.59
C PHE A 96 -0.06 -17.22 -4.87
N LYS A 97 0.69 -17.53 -5.92
CA LYS A 97 0.07 -17.91 -7.17
C LYS A 97 0.27 -19.39 -7.53
#